data_77e86f66d9000271f9b432608b7f940f
#
_entry.id   77e86f66d9000271f9b432608b7f940f
#
_cell.length_a   1.000
_cell.length_b   1.000
_cell.length_c   1.000
_cell.angle_alpha   90.00
_cell.angle_beta   90.00
_cell.angle_gamma   90.00
#
_symmetry.space_group_name_H-M   'P 1'
#
loop_
_entity.id
_entity.type
_entity.pdbx_description
1 polymer ?
#
loop_
_entity_poly.entity_id
_entity_poly.type
_entity_poly.pdbx_seq_one_letter_code
_entity_poly.pdbx_strand_id
1 'polypeptide(L)'
;PTGGHGDAVNGLRVEFADIPHISDNVIDSPEAARIAVRRLKREGADLIKIMPSGGVMSIGDDPKHQLMTDEEIKAVIDTAHSLGMKVAAHAHGKEAIDHTIALGVDSIEHGSYADAGSYKIFKQYGAYLVPTMLVGERVYQRAREHPEQLNPSTAEKALVIGPLLQKNLRDAYAAGVKIAFGTDT
;
A
#
# COMPACT_ATOMS: atom_id res chain seq x y z
N PRO A 1 -4.44 -7.11 -6.11
CA PRO A 1 -4.99 -7.82 -7.27
C PRO A 1 -3.87 -8.47 -8.09
N THR A 2 -4.25 -9.30 -9.07
CA THR A 2 -3.32 -9.89 -10.05
C THR A 2 -2.50 -8.78 -10.73
N GLY A 3 -1.18 -8.99 -10.82
CA GLY A 3 -0.23 -8.02 -11.39
C GLY A 3 0.02 -6.78 -10.54
N GLY A 4 -0.54 -6.71 -9.34
CA GLY A 4 -0.33 -5.60 -8.41
C GLY A 4 0.86 -5.79 -7.48
N HIS A 5 1.14 -4.76 -6.67
CA HIS A 5 2.28 -4.73 -5.74
C HIS A 5 2.30 -5.89 -4.73
N GLY A 6 1.14 -6.37 -4.31
CA GLY A 6 1.00 -7.51 -3.39
C GLY A 6 0.94 -8.88 -4.06
N ASP A 7 1.08 -8.96 -5.37
CA ASP A 7 1.12 -10.22 -6.10
C ASP A 7 2.55 -10.76 -6.13
N ALA A 8 2.77 -11.88 -5.43
CA ALA A 8 4.10 -12.47 -5.28
C ALA A 8 4.73 -12.93 -6.59
N VAL A 9 3.93 -13.13 -7.64
CA VAL A 9 4.42 -13.53 -8.98
C VAL A 9 4.52 -12.37 -9.96
N ASN A 10 4.14 -11.16 -9.55
CA ASN A 10 4.23 -9.98 -10.41
C ASN A 10 5.68 -9.72 -10.85
N GLY A 11 5.90 -9.68 -12.17
CA GLY A 11 7.23 -9.52 -12.76
C GLY A 11 8.09 -10.78 -12.81
N LEU A 12 7.58 -11.92 -12.36
CA LEU A 12 8.25 -13.22 -12.49
C LEU A 12 7.84 -13.93 -13.81
N ARG A 13 8.60 -14.97 -14.15
CA ARG A 13 8.23 -15.84 -15.29
C ARG A 13 6.96 -16.62 -14.96
N VAL A 14 6.17 -16.92 -15.98
CA VAL A 14 4.87 -17.62 -15.87
C VAL A 14 4.99 -18.97 -15.14
N GLU A 15 6.13 -19.66 -15.28
CA GLU A 15 6.38 -20.93 -14.63
C GLU A 15 6.36 -20.87 -13.10
N PHE A 16 6.58 -19.70 -12.52
CA PHE A 16 6.51 -19.49 -11.07
C PHE A 16 5.10 -19.20 -10.56
N ALA A 17 4.14 -18.92 -11.45
CA ALA A 17 2.75 -18.73 -11.06
C ALA A 17 2.08 -20.03 -10.57
N ASP A 18 2.62 -21.18 -10.96
CA ASP A 18 2.10 -22.51 -10.60
C ASP A 18 2.60 -23.02 -9.23
N ILE A 19 3.38 -22.21 -8.48
CA ILE A 19 3.80 -22.58 -7.13
C ILE A 19 2.58 -22.61 -6.21
N PRO A 20 2.29 -23.75 -5.55
CA PRO A 20 1.13 -23.87 -4.68
C PRO A 20 1.11 -22.78 -3.60
N HIS A 21 -0.06 -22.16 -3.40
CA HIS A 21 -0.31 -21.14 -2.38
C HIS A 21 0.40 -19.78 -2.55
N ILE A 22 1.20 -19.58 -3.60
CA ILE A 22 1.94 -18.31 -3.79
C ILE A 22 1.00 -17.12 -4.02
N SER A 23 -0.15 -17.36 -4.65
CA SER A 23 -1.15 -16.33 -4.98
C SER A 23 -2.43 -16.42 -4.16
N ASP A 24 -2.46 -17.21 -3.08
CA ASP A 24 -3.66 -17.43 -2.26
C ASP A 24 -4.28 -16.14 -1.69
N ASN A 25 -3.49 -15.09 -1.53
CA ASN A 25 -3.93 -13.79 -1.02
C ASN A 25 -4.16 -12.75 -2.13
N VAL A 26 -4.02 -13.13 -3.40
CA VAL A 26 -4.40 -12.28 -4.52
C VAL A 26 -5.92 -12.28 -4.67
N ILE A 27 -6.51 -11.10 -4.76
CA ILE A 27 -7.96 -10.92 -4.88
C ILE A 27 -8.27 -10.05 -6.11
N ASP A 28 -9.23 -10.50 -6.92
CA ASP A 28 -9.67 -9.81 -8.14
C ASP A 28 -11.20 -9.64 -8.18
N SER A 29 -11.83 -9.67 -7.02
CA SER A 29 -13.25 -9.36 -6.87
C SER A 29 -13.62 -9.09 -5.42
N PRO A 30 -14.74 -8.38 -5.15
CA PRO A 30 -15.26 -8.20 -3.80
C PRO A 30 -15.57 -9.51 -3.07
N GLU A 31 -15.97 -10.55 -3.79
CA GLU A 31 -16.26 -11.85 -3.18
C GLU A 31 -14.98 -12.57 -2.78
N ALA A 32 -13.96 -12.57 -3.63
CA ALA A 32 -12.64 -13.10 -3.30
C ALA A 32 -12.06 -12.37 -2.06
N ALA A 33 -12.23 -11.06 -1.98
CA ALA A 33 -11.83 -10.23 -0.83
C ALA A 33 -12.46 -10.72 0.47
N ARG A 34 -13.79 -10.93 0.49
CA ARG A 34 -14.51 -11.42 1.67
C ARG A 34 -14.03 -12.80 2.12
N ILE A 35 -13.81 -13.70 1.17
CA ILE A 35 -13.31 -15.05 1.44
C ILE A 35 -11.90 -14.99 2.03
N ALA A 36 -10.99 -14.22 1.42
CA ALA A 36 -9.61 -14.07 1.87
C ALA A 36 -9.52 -13.51 3.30
N VAL A 37 -10.26 -12.44 3.61
CA VAL A 37 -10.29 -11.83 4.95
C VAL A 37 -10.77 -12.82 6.02
N ARG A 38 -11.85 -13.58 5.74
CA ARG A 38 -12.36 -14.60 6.67
C ARG A 38 -11.37 -15.74 6.87
N ARG A 39 -10.68 -16.17 5.80
CA ARG A 39 -9.63 -17.18 5.87
C ARG A 39 -8.49 -16.70 6.75
N LEU A 40 -7.94 -15.51 6.50
CA LEU A 40 -6.86 -14.93 7.28
C LEU A 40 -7.23 -14.77 8.76
N LYS A 41 -8.47 -14.36 9.06
CA LYS A 41 -8.96 -14.31 10.45
C LYS A 41 -8.93 -15.68 11.12
N ARG A 42 -9.40 -16.72 10.43
CA ARG A 42 -9.36 -18.11 10.91
C ARG A 42 -7.93 -18.60 11.16
N GLU A 43 -6.98 -18.11 10.36
CA GLU A 43 -5.55 -18.43 10.44
C GLU A 43 -4.83 -17.62 11.54
N GLY A 44 -5.53 -16.71 12.22
CA GLY A 44 -5.02 -15.98 13.38
C GLY A 44 -4.50 -14.57 13.07
N ALA A 45 -4.83 -14.00 11.92
CA ALA A 45 -4.45 -12.61 11.63
C ALA A 45 -5.12 -11.63 12.60
N ASP A 46 -4.35 -10.65 13.09
CA ASP A 46 -4.81 -9.57 13.97
C ASP A 46 -5.29 -8.35 13.19
N LEU A 47 -4.74 -8.14 12.00
CA LEU A 47 -5.12 -7.08 11.07
C LEU A 47 -5.02 -7.56 9.62
N ILE A 48 -5.60 -6.80 8.70
CA ILE A 48 -5.49 -7.04 7.27
C ILE A 48 -4.64 -5.95 6.62
N LYS A 49 -3.67 -6.36 5.79
CA LYS A 49 -2.90 -5.45 4.93
C LYS A 49 -3.37 -5.60 3.48
N ILE A 50 -3.62 -4.46 2.83
CA ILE A 50 -3.96 -4.39 1.39
C ILE A 50 -2.99 -3.49 0.63
N MET A 51 -2.92 -3.66 -0.68
CA MET A 51 -2.08 -2.86 -1.59
C MET A 51 -2.95 -2.25 -2.70
N PRO A 52 -3.69 -1.15 -2.40
CA PRO A 52 -4.53 -0.48 -3.37
C PRO A 52 -3.79 0.16 -4.54
N SER A 53 -2.53 0.59 -4.37
CA SER A 53 -1.73 1.16 -5.46
C SER A 53 -0.56 0.27 -5.86
N GLY A 54 0.08 0.60 -6.97
CA GLY A 54 1.40 0.07 -7.31
C GLY A 54 2.46 0.51 -6.28
N GLY A 55 3.64 -0.10 -6.33
CA GLY A 55 4.72 0.11 -5.38
C GLY A 55 6.08 0.40 -6.01
N VAL A 56 7.03 0.79 -5.15
CA VAL A 56 8.42 1.08 -5.57
C VAL A 56 9.19 -0.20 -5.86
N MET A 57 9.05 -1.22 -5.02
CA MET A 57 9.85 -2.45 -5.11
C MET A 57 9.30 -3.48 -6.09
N SER A 58 8.05 -3.38 -6.50
CA SER A 58 7.43 -4.27 -7.48
C SER A 58 7.80 -3.92 -8.92
N ILE A 59 7.80 -4.92 -9.79
CA ILE A 59 8.05 -4.78 -11.22
C ILE A 59 6.70 -4.78 -11.94
N GLY A 60 6.51 -3.89 -12.92
CA GLY A 60 5.34 -3.94 -13.81
C GLY A 60 4.13 -3.12 -13.34
N ASP A 61 4.18 -2.50 -12.18
CA ASP A 61 3.15 -1.57 -11.72
C ASP A 61 3.67 -0.14 -11.51
N ASP A 62 2.77 0.84 -11.50
CA ASP A 62 3.08 2.25 -11.26
C ASP A 62 2.53 2.66 -9.87
N PRO A 63 3.39 3.22 -8.99
CA PRO A 63 2.96 3.72 -7.67
C PRO A 63 1.81 4.73 -7.71
N LYS A 64 1.63 5.44 -8.82
CA LYS A 64 0.57 6.45 -8.97
C LYS A 64 -0.81 5.86 -9.21
N HIS A 65 -0.87 4.64 -9.78
CA HIS A 65 -2.15 4.06 -10.20
C HIS A 65 -2.84 3.32 -9.05
N GLN A 66 -4.15 3.51 -8.93
CA GLN A 66 -5.00 2.63 -8.14
C GLN A 66 -5.18 1.31 -8.88
N LEU A 67 -4.87 0.21 -8.24
CA LEU A 67 -4.90 -1.15 -8.82
C LEU A 67 -6.12 -1.95 -8.34
N MET A 68 -6.52 -1.76 -7.08
CA MET A 68 -7.76 -2.35 -6.55
C MET A 68 -8.94 -1.44 -6.87
N THR A 69 -10.09 -2.02 -7.25
CA THR A 69 -11.33 -1.25 -7.39
C THR A 69 -11.85 -0.80 -6.01
N ASP A 70 -12.68 0.24 -6.00
CA ASP A 70 -13.30 0.73 -4.77
C ASP A 70 -14.17 -0.35 -4.10
N GLU A 71 -14.83 -1.20 -4.89
CA GLU A 71 -15.64 -2.30 -4.41
C GLU A 71 -14.79 -3.39 -3.73
N GLU A 72 -13.60 -3.69 -4.25
CA GLU A 72 -12.67 -4.63 -3.65
C GLU A 72 -12.12 -4.10 -2.33
N ILE A 73 -11.67 -2.83 -2.31
CA ILE A 73 -11.19 -2.15 -1.11
C ILE A 73 -12.28 -2.14 -0.04
N LYS A 74 -13.49 -1.74 -0.41
CA LYS A 74 -14.65 -1.69 0.50
C LYS A 74 -15.00 -3.07 1.06
N ALA A 75 -14.97 -4.11 0.24
CA ALA A 75 -15.25 -5.48 0.67
C ALA A 75 -14.25 -5.98 1.71
N VAL A 76 -12.95 -5.66 1.55
CA VAL A 76 -11.93 -5.97 2.56
C VAL A 76 -12.22 -5.24 3.85
N ILE A 77 -12.40 -3.90 3.80
CA ILE A 77 -12.57 -3.06 4.99
C ILE A 77 -13.81 -3.48 5.79
N ASP A 78 -14.96 -3.59 5.13
CA ASP A 78 -16.21 -3.97 5.80
C ASP A 78 -16.11 -5.35 6.45
N THR A 79 -15.51 -6.31 5.75
CA THR A 79 -15.37 -7.67 6.29
C THR A 79 -14.41 -7.71 7.47
N ALA A 80 -13.25 -7.04 7.37
CA ALA A 80 -12.27 -6.97 8.45
C ALA A 80 -12.87 -6.30 9.71
N HIS A 81 -13.51 -5.14 9.54
CA HIS A 81 -14.15 -4.42 10.63
C HIS A 81 -15.27 -5.23 11.29
N SER A 82 -16.08 -5.97 10.49
CA SER A 82 -17.12 -6.86 11.04
C SER A 82 -16.56 -7.99 11.91
N LEU A 83 -15.29 -8.33 11.72
CA LEU A 83 -14.54 -9.35 12.47
C LEU A 83 -13.64 -8.75 13.57
N GLY A 84 -13.73 -7.44 13.81
CA GLY A 84 -12.96 -6.73 14.82
C GLY A 84 -11.48 -6.50 14.45
N MET A 85 -11.11 -6.63 13.17
CA MET A 85 -9.76 -6.38 12.68
C MET A 85 -9.64 -4.98 12.10
N LYS A 86 -8.44 -4.40 12.21
CA LYS A 86 -8.05 -3.17 11.52
C LYS A 86 -7.56 -3.46 10.10
N VAL A 87 -7.55 -2.42 9.25
CA VAL A 87 -7.02 -2.51 7.90
C VAL A 87 -5.94 -1.46 7.69
N ALA A 88 -4.76 -1.89 7.25
CA ALA A 88 -3.67 -1.04 6.82
C ALA A 88 -3.51 -1.14 5.29
N ALA A 89 -3.27 -0.01 4.62
CA ALA A 89 -3.18 0.04 3.17
C ALA A 89 -1.86 0.65 2.70
N HIS A 90 -1.08 -0.13 1.93
CA HIS A 90 -0.02 0.44 1.12
C HIS A 90 -0.62 1.32 0.02
N ALA A 91 -0.34 2.59 0.00
CA ALA A 91 -0.78 3.47 -1.08
C ALA A 91 0.19 4.62 -1.30
N HIS A 92 0.66 4.77 -2.54
CA HIS A 92 1.47 5.91 -2.97
C HIS A 92 0.62 6.93 -3.73
N GLY A 93 -0.14 6.49 -4.73
CA GLY A 93 -0.93 7.35 -5.62
C GLY A 93 -2.04 8.10 -4.88
N LYS A 94 -2.22 9.37 -5.23
CA LYS A 94 -3.21 10.24 -4.59
C LYS A 94 -4.63 9.66 -4.64
N GLU A 95 -5.04 9.16 -5.79
CA GLU A 95 -6.38 8.59 -5.99
C GLU A 95 -6.59 7.38 -5.06
N ALA A 96 -5.64 6.45 -5.03
CA ALA A 96 -5.70 5.29 -4.15
C ALA A 96 -5.71 5.67 -2.67
N ILE A 97 -4.96 6.71 -2.26
CA ILE A 97 -4.96 7.25 -0.90
C ILE A 97 -6.35 7.79 -0.54
N ASP A 98 -6.86 8.72 -1.36
CA ASP A 98 -8.09 9.45 -1.08
C ASP A 98 -9.30 8.51 -1.05
N HIS A 99 -9.41 7.58 -2.01
CA HIS A 99 -10.50 6.60 -2.08
C HIS A 99 -10.42 5.61 -0.91
N THR A 100 -9.23 5.05 -0.65
CA THR A 100 -9.08 4.06 0.43
C THR A 100 -9.44 4.65 1.79
N ILE A 101 -9.05 5.92 2.06
CA ILE A 101 -9.43 6.62 3.29
C ILE A 101 -10.94 6.85 3.34
N ALA A 102 -11.55 7.32 2.26
CA ALA A 102 -12.99 7.57 2.20
C ALA A 102 -13.82 6.29 2.38
N LEU A 103 -13.28 5.14 2.00
CA LEU A 103 -13.88 3.82 2.21
C LEU A 103 -13.70 3.27 3.63
N GLY A 104 -12.90 3.94 4.49
CA GLY A 104 -12.85 3.66 5.92
C GLY A 104 -11.62 2.89 6.41
N VAL A 105 -10.51 2.90 5.67
CA VAL A 105 -9.25 2.27 6.13
C VAL A 105 -8.74 2.92 7.43
N ASP A 106 -8.06 2.16 8.26
CA ASP A 106 -7.51 2.65 9.53
C ASP A 106 -6.16 3.35 9.36
N SER A 107 -5.30 2.89 8.44
CA SER A 107 -4.03 3.55 8.13
C SER A 107 -3.64 3.46 6.66
N ILE A 108 -2.91 4.48 6.22
CA ILE A 108 -2.19 4.50 4.94
C ILE A 108 -0.70 4.44 5.23
N GLU A 109 -0.05 3.45 4.64
CA GLU A 109 1.40 3.30 4.65
C GLU A 109 2.00 4.09 3.47
N HIS A 110 3.14 4.72 3.67
CA HIS A 110 3.88 5.58 2.73
C HIS A 110 3.17 6.91 2.41
N GLY A 111 2.08 6.90 1.68
CA GLY A 111 1.27 8.08 1.36
C GLY A 111 1.95 9.12 0.46
N SER A 112 2.89 8.74 -0.40
CA SER A 112 3.88 9.63 -1.04
C SER A 112 3.30 10.79 -1.83
N TYR A 113 2.21 10.58 -2.56
CA TYR A 113 1.56 11.60 -3.39
C TYR A 113 0.36 12.27 -2.70
N ALA A 114 0.21 12.10 -1.37
CA ALA A 114 -0.80 12.84 -0.64
C ALA A 114 -0.55 14.36 -0.72
N ASP A 115 -1.61 15.13 -0.78
CA ASP A 115 -1.57 16.59 -0.86
C ASP A 115 -2.51 17.25 0.16
N ALA A 116 -2.66 18.57 0.08
CA ALA A 116 -3.53 19.32 0.98
C ALA A 116 -5.01 18.86 0.92
N GLY A 117 -5.46 18.31 -0.20
CA GLY A 117 -6.78 17.67 -0.34
C GLY A 117 -6.84 16.37 0.45
N SER A 118 -5.84 15.51 0.26
CA SER A 118 -5.71 14.24 0.99
C SER A 118 -5.64 14.45 2.51
N TYR A 119 -4.92 15.48 3.00
CA TYR A 119 -4.84 15.77 4.44
C TYR A 119 -6.19 16.15 5.06
N LYS A 120 -7.07 16.79 4.29
CA LYS A 120 -8.45 17.04 4.73
C LYS A 120 -9.23 15.74 4.89
N ILE A 121 -9.08 14.81 3.92
CA ILE A 121 -9.71 13.49 3.94
C ILE A 121 -9.17 12.66 5.12
N PHE A 122 -7.87 12.60 5.34
CA PHE A 122 -7.27 11.98 6.54
C PHE A 122 -7.93 12.47 7.83
N LYS A 123 -8.07 13.78 8.00
CA LYS A 123 -8.68 14.36 9.21
C LYS A 123 -10.16 14.09 9.32
N GLN A 124 -10.88 14.13 8.21
CA GLN A 124 -12.33 13.88 8.17
C GLN A 124 -12.67 12.45 8.58
N TYR A 125 -11.92 11.47 8.09
CA TYR A 125 -12.17 10.05 8.36
C TYR A 125 -11.35 9.50 9.53
N GLY A 126 -10.37 10.25 10.02
CA GLY A 126 -9.58 9.90 11.18
C GLY A 126 -8.51 8.84 10.97
N ALA A 127 -8.18 8.52 9.72
CA ALA A 127 -7.13 7.58 9.37
C ALA A 127 -5.73 8.06 9.82
N TYR A 128 -4.83 7.11 10.05
CA TYR A 128 -3.43 7.40 10.35
C TYR A 128 -2.58 7.37 9.08
N LEU A 129 -1.57 8.25 9.01
CA LEU A 129 -0.47 8.12 8.07
C LEU A 129 0.72 7.43 8.77
N VAL A 130 1.23 6.36 8.16
CA VAL A 130 2.45 5.65 8.59
C VAL A 130 3.51 5.86 7.50
N PRO A 131 4.40 6.85 7.64
CA PRO A 131 5.21 7.34 6.50
C PRO A 131 6.40 6.45 6.15
N THR A 132 6.73 5.42 6.95
CA THR A 132 7.79 4.42 6.68
C THR A 132 9.11 5.03 6.22
N MET A 133 9.54 6.10 6.91
CA MET A 133 10.66 6.94 6.49
C MET A 133 11.98 6.20 6.35
N LEU A 134 12.22 5.20 7.21
CA LEU A 134 13.51 4.48 7.24
C LEU A 134 13.73 3.69 5.94
N VAL A 135 12.76 2.90 5.52
CA VAL A 135 12.87 2.10 4.28
C VAL A 135 12.92 3.02 3.06
N GLY A 136 12.07 4.06 3.03
CA GLY A 136 12.06 5.03 1.94
C GLY A 136 13.42 5.71 1.74
N GLU A 137 14.05 6.17 2.83
CA GLU A 137 15.38 6.79 2.78
C GLU A 137 16.46 5.78 2.34
N ARG A 138 16.43 4.56 2.87
CA ARG A 138 17.41 3.52 2.53
C ARG A 138 17.34 3.12 1.05
N VAL A 139 16.15 2.94 0.51
CA VAL A 139 15.97 2.59 -0.90
C VAL A 139 16.36 3.76 -1.80
N TYR A 140 16.01 4.99 -1.41
CA TYR A 140 16.41 6.21 -2.13
C TYR A 140 17.92 6.39 -2.16
N GLN A 141 18.62 6.25 -1.03
CA GLN A 141 20.09 6.31 -0.96
C GLN A 141 20.73 5.25 -1.85
N ARG A 142 20.24 4.00 -1.79
CA ARG A 142 20.74 2.91 -2.62
C ARG A 142 20.55 3.19 -4.12
N ALA A 143 19.40 3.74 -4.51
CA ALA A 143 19.14 4.12 -5.89
C ALA A 143 20.07 5.23 -6.39
N ARG A 144 20.53 6.13 -5.51
CA ARG A 144 21.51 7.18 -5.85
C ARG A 144 22.95 6.70 -5.91
N GLU A 145 23.34 5.89 -4.96
CA GLU A 145 24.76 5.53 -4.73
C GLU A 145 25.12 4.20 -5.39
N HIS A 146 24.18 3.28 -5.47
CA HIS A 146 24.36 1.92 -5.97
C HIS A 146 23.17 1.43 -6.80
N PRO A 147 22.80 2.14 -7.89
CA PRO A 147 21.65 1.76 -8.71
C PRO A 147 21.77 0.35 -9.31
N GLU A 148 23.00 -0.12 -9.53
CA GLU A 148 23.30 -1.47 -10.04
C GLU A 148 22.85 -2.61 -9.09
N GLN A 149 22.59 -2.29 -7.83
CA GLN A 149 22.09 -3.25 -6.83
C GLN A 149 20.55 -3.35 -6.81
N LEU A 150 19.87 -2.54 -7.60
CA LEU A 150 18.42 -2.52 -7.71
C LEU A 150 17.98 -2.90 -9.11
N ASN A 151 16.75 -3.41 -9.22
CA ASN A 151 16.12 -3.48 -10.53
C ASN A 151 16.00 -2.05 -11.11
N PRO A 152 16.27 -1.83 -12.41
CA PRO A 152 16.21 -0.49 -13.01
C PRO A 152 14.88 0.25 -12.75
N SER A 153 13.73 -0.46 -12.85
CA SER A 153 12.43 0.11 -12.54
C SER A 153 12.32 0.55 -11.08
N THR A 154 12.83 -0.24 -10.14
CA THR A 154 12.87 0.10 -8.71
C THR A 154 13.74 1.34 -8.46
N ALA A 155 14.94 1.40 -9.07
CA ALA A 155 15.83 2.54 -8.91
C ALA A 155 15.18 3.84 -9.40
N GLU A 156 14.56 3.81 -10.57
CA GLU A 156 13.86 4.97 -11.14
C GLU A 156 12.72 5.44 -10.22
N LYS A 157 11.84 4.54 -9.78
CA LYS A 157 10.73 4.85 -8.87
C LYS A 157 11.24 5.41 -7.52
N ALA A 158 12.29 4.82 -6.96
CA ALA A 158 12.87 5.25 -5.69
C ALA A 158 13.41 6.68 -5.73
N LEU A 159 14.06 7.07 -6.84
CA LEU A 159 14.57 8.44 -7.03
C LEU A 159 13.45 9.50 -7.05
N VAL A 160 12.27 9.13 -7.50
CA VAL A 160 11.09 10.00 -7.50
C VAL A 160 10.38 10.01 -6.14
N ILE A 161 10.15 8.83 -5.56
CA ILE A 161 9.33 8.66 -4.36
C ILE A 161 10.05 9.11 -3.08
N GLY A 162 11.36 8.88 -2.96
CA GLY A 162 12.10 9.19 -1.73
C GLY A 162 11.93 10.65 -1.25
N PRO A 163 12.20 11.66 -2.10
CA PRO A 163 11.98 13.06 -1.72
C PRO A 163 10.53 13.40 -1.38
N LEU A 164 9.56 12.73 -2.02
CA LEU A 164 8.14 12.94 -1.78
C LEU A 164 7.72 12.46 -0.39
N LEU A 165 8.23 11.33 0.08
CA LEU A 165 7.94 10.81 1.43
C LEU A 165 8.33 11.81 2.51
N GLN A 166 9.55 12.38 2.43
CA GLN A 166 10.02 13.37 3.40
C GLN A 166 9.17 14.64 3.40
N LYS A 167 8.84 15.13 2.20
CA LYS A 167 7.99 16.30 2.04
C LYS A 167 6.60 16.02 2.61
N ASN A 168 6.00 14.89 2.23
CA ASN A 168 4.66 14.51 2.66
C ASN A 168 4.55 14.40 4.19
N LEU A 169 5.51 13.77 4.87
CA LEU A 169 5.49 13.67 6.34
C LEU A 169 5.45 15.05 6.99
N ARG A 170 6.30 15.99 6.55
CA ARG A 170 6.32 17.37 7.11
C ARG A 170 4.99 18.08 6.90
N ASP A 171 4.47 18.01 5.66
CA ASP A 171 3.24 18.71 5.29
C ASP A 171 2.02 18.10 5.99
N ALA A 172 1.93 16.76 6.05
CA ALA A 172 0.86 16.07 6.76
C ALA A 172 0.86 16.36 8.26
N TYR A 173 2.04 16.36 8.90
CA TYR A 173 2.19 16.72 10.32
C TYR A 173 1.76 18.16 10.57
N ALA A 174 2.24 19.11 9.75
CA ALA A 174 1.84 20.51 9.85
C ALA A 174 0.33 20.73 9.62
N ALA A 175 -0.30 19.90 8.79
CA ALA A 175 -1.75 19.93 8.54
C ALA A 175 -2.57 19.26 9.66
N GLY A 176 -1.94 18.62 10.66
CA GLY A 176 -2.60 17.96 11.78
C GLY A 176 -3.15 16.57 11.44
N VAL A 177 -2.58 15.88 10.46
CA VAL A 177 -2.85 14.47 10.19
C VAL A 177 -2.29 13.61 11.33
N LYS A 178 -3.02 12.59 11.75
CA LYS A 178 -2.53 11.63 12.75
C LYS A 178 -1.39 10.81 12.14
N ILE A 179 -0.24 10.82 12.79
CA ILE A 179 0.95 10.07 12.36
C ILE A 179 1.15 8.88 13.30
N ALA A 180 1.46 7.73 12.73
CA ALA A 180 1.89 6.56 13.49
C ALA A 180 3.26 6.07 12.98
N PHE A 181 3.98 5.35 13.83
CA PHE A 181 5.29 4.80 13.49
C PHE A 181 5.16 3.44 12.83
N GLY A 182 5.95 3.21 11.77
CA GLY A 182 6.12 1.92 11.10
C GLY A 182 7.41 1.93 10.29
N THR A 183 8.09 0.79 10.25
CA THR A 183 9.41 0.64 9.60
C THR A 183 9.33 0.09 8.18
N ASP A 184 8.35 -0.79 7.92
CA ASP A 184 8.21 -1.55 6.66
C ASP A 184 9.46 -2.42 6.36
N THR A 185 10.04 -3.03 7.42
CA THR A 185 11.25 -3.87 7.38
C THR A 185 10.95 -5.27 7.90
#